data_821e737891ef20a7198005fcb2a1123b
#
_entry.id   821e737891ef20a7198005fcb2a1123b
#
_cell.length_a   1.000
_cell.length_b   1.000
_cell.length_c   1.000
_cell.angle_alpha   90.00
_cell.angle_beta   90.00
_cell.angle_gamma   90.00
#
_symmetry.space_group_name_H-M   'P 1'
#
loop_
_entity.id
_entity.type
_entity.pdbx_description
1 polymer ?
#
loop_
_entity_poly.entity_id
_entity_poly.type
_entity_poly.pdbx_seq_one_letter_code
_entity_poly.pdbx_strand_id
1 'polypeptide(L)'
;VLLGALALGGCGGRLSALDPAGPAAESTLTLFLILLGLAALSFVIIFGIFLLALRRNRGRTVSLRLFIIGGGLVFPLVLLSFATVYGVVLGERITGAREVPALTVAATAQQWRWQFTRQTPRGSVTRADILDIPAGQTVAIMVASTDVIHSFWVPRLAGKVDAIPGLTNRILIRADVPGRYGGVCAEFCGTGHTGMDFTVVAHDAEAWAALETGGQP
;
A
#
# COMPACT_ATOMS: atom_id res chain seq x y z
N VAL A 1 -40.88 4.40 1.98
CA VAL A 1 -39.63 3.95 2.66
C VAL A 1 -38.50 4.50 1.84
N LEU A 2 -37.99 5.69 2.23
CA LEU A 2 -36.75 6.28 1.70
C LEU A 2 -35.58 5.46 2.25
N LEU A 3 -35.02 4.59 1.43
CA LEU A 3 -33.67 4.10 1.63
C LEU A 3 -32.72 5.30 1.45
N GLY A 4 -32.36 5.92 2.57
CA GLY A 4 -31.26 6.86 2.59
C GLY A 4 -30.03 6.15 2.07
N ALA A 5 -29.55 6.54 0.90
CA ALA A 5 -28.23 6.18 0.45
C ALA A 5 -27.26 6.72 1.51
N LEU A 6 -26.85 5.87 2.42
CA LEU A 6 -25.70 6.10 3.28
C LEU A 6 -24.53 6.30 2.32
N ALA A 7 -24.20 7.57 2.07
CA ALA A 7 -22.94 7.93 1.46
C ALA A 7 -21.85 7.43 2.43
N LEU A 8 -21.35 6.23 2.18
CA LEU A 8 -20.20 5.66 2.88
C LEU A 8 -18.97 6.46 2.45
N GLY A 9 -18.81 7.64 3.05
CA GLY A 9 -17.66 8.53 2.83
C GLY A 9 -16.34 7.99 3.39
N GLY A 10 -16.20 6.67 3.46
CA GLY A 10 -15.03 5.99 4.03
C GLY A 10 -13.84 5.80 3.08
N CYS A 11 -13.93 6.27 1.83
CA CYS A 11 -12.85 6.07 0.85
C CYS A 11 -11.73 7.10 0.92
N GLY A 12 -11.89 8.17 1.68
CA GLY A 12 -10.88 9.23 1.87
C GLY A 12 -10.37 9.31 3.31
N GLY A 13 -9.22 9.98 3.53
CA GLY A 13 -8.68 10.22 4.85
C GLY A 13 -7.17 9.97 4.96
N ARG A 14 -6.61 10.34 6.11
CA ARG A 14 -5.16 10.28 6.38
C ARG A 14 -4.51 8.92 6.11
N LEU A 15 -5.24 7.84 6.33
CA LEU A 15 -4.78 6.45 6.25
C LEU A 15 -5.50 5.67 5.13
N SER A 16 -6.20 6.34 4.22
CA SER A 16 -6.96 5.65 3.18
C SER A 16 -6.05 5.11 2.07
N ALA A 17 -5.94 3.81 1.94
CA ALA A 17 -5.30 3.16 0.81
C ALA A 17 -6.08 3.32 -0.52
N LEU A 18 -7.35 3.80 -0.46
CA LEU A 18 -8.18 4.08 -1.64
C LEU A 18 -8.03 5.53 -2.13
N ASP A 19 -7.21 6.35 -1.45
CA ASP A 19 -6.89 7.73 -1.83
C ASP A 19 -5.36 7.89 -1.94
N PRO A 20 -4.74 7.28 -2.97
CA PRO A 20 -3.29 7.28 -3.14
C PRO A 20 -2.76 8.70 -3.44
N ALA A 21 -1.56 8.99 -2.97
CA ALA A 21 -0.85 10.25 -3.18
C ALA A 21 0.61 10.03 -3.59
N GLY A 22 0.92 8.80 -4.02
CA GLY A 22 2.22 8.43 -4.54
C GLY A 22 2.16 7.19 -5.44
N PRO A 23 3.15 7.00 -6.33
CA PRO A 23 3.08 6.04 -7.44
C PRO A 23 3.01 4.58 -6.98
N ALA A 24 3.64 4.21 -5.86
CA ALA A 24 3.57 2.86 -5.34
C ALA A 24 2.17 2.54 -4.78
N ALA A 25 1.54 3.49 -4.06
CA ALA A 25 0.17 3.35 -3.58
C ALA A 25 -0.84 3.32 -4.74
N GLU A 26 -0.66 4.14 -5.79
CA GLU A 26 -1.49 4.14 -6.99
C GLU A 26 -1.40 2.79 -7.74
N SER A 27 -0.19 2.24 -7.86
CA SER A 27 0.02 0.93 -8.46
C SER A 27 -0.67 -0.19 -7.65
N THR A 28 -0.62 -0.09 -6.32
CA THR A 28 -1.29 -1.04 -5.42
C THR A 28 -2.81 -0.94 -5.54
N LEU A 29 -3.37 0.27 -5.60
CA LEU A 29 -4.81 0.49 -5.82
C LEU A 29 -5.25 -0.06 -7.18
N THR A 30 -4.46 0.17 -8.24
CA THR A 30 -4.74 -0.35 -9.57
C THR A 30 -4.80 -1.89 -9.56
N LEU A 31 -3.83 -2.54 -8.94
CA LEU A 31 -3.85 -3.99 -8.78
C LEU A 31 -5.09 -4.47 -8.02
N PHE A 32 -5.41 -3.82 -6.91
CA PHE A 32 -6.61 -4.14 -6.12
C PHE A 32 -7.88 -4.04 -6.95
N LEU A 33 -8.06 -2.96 -7.72
CA LEU A 33 -9.27 -2.75 -8.52
C LEU A 33 -9.39 -3.76 -9.66
N ILE A 34 -8.29 -4.15 -10.29
CA ILE A 34 -8.27 -5.21 -11.31
C ILE A 34 -8.66 -6.56 -10.69
N LEU A 35 -8.06 -6.92 -9.55
CA LEU A 35 -8.39 -8.17 -8.87
C LEU A 35 -9.85 -8.19 -8.39
N LEU A 36 -10.34 -7.06 -7.88
CA LEU A 36 -11.75 -6.90 -7.49
C LEU A 36 -12.68 -7.06 -8.70
N GLY A 37 -12.33 -6.46 -9.84
CA GLY A 37 -13.09 -6.60 -11.08
C GLY A 37 -13.12 -8.05 -11.58
N LEU A 38 -11.99 -8.75 -11.56
CA LEU A 38 -11.92 -10.17 -11.92
C LEU A 38 -12.74 -11.05 -10.96
N ALA A 39 -12.69 -10.77 -9.66
CA ALA A 39 -13.51 -11.46 -8.66
C ALA A 39 -15.01 -11.22 -8.88
N ALA A 40 -15.40 -9.97 -9.10
CA ALA A 40 -16.79 -9.60 -9.39
C ALA A 40 -17.31 -10.26 -10.68
N LEU A 41 -16.51 -10.25 -11.74
CA LEU A 41 -16.84 -10.93 -13.00
C LEU A 41 -17.04 -12.43 -12.79
N SER A 42 -16.10 -13.07 -12.08
CA SER A 42 -16.20 -14.51 -11.76
C SER A 42 -17.46 -14.81 -10.95
N PHE A 43 -17.75 -13.99 -9.94
CA PHE A 43 -18.97 -14.11 -9.14
C PHE A 43 -20.22 -14.00 -9.99
N VAL A 44 -20.33 -13.00 -10.86
CA VAL A 44 -21.49 -12.80 -11.75
C VAL A 44 -21.68 -13.98 -12.68
N ILE A 45 -20.59 -14.50 -13.28
CA ILE A 45 -20.65 -15.68 -14.17
C ILE A 45 -21.16 -16.90 -13.39
N ILE A 46 -20.55 -17.22 -12.26
CA ILE A 46 -20.90 -18.41 -11.48
C ILE A 46 -22.32 -18.30 -10.92
N PHE A 47 -22.67 -17.15 -10.38
CA PHE A 47 -24.01 -16.89 -9.84
C PHE A 47 -25.07 -16.91 -10.93
N GLY A 48 -24.77 -16.36 -12.11
CA GLY A 48 -25.64 -16.43 -13.28
C GLY A 48 -25.89 -17.87 -13.73
N ILE A 49 -24.84 -18.68 -13.82
CA ILE A 49 -24.97 -20.12 -14.15
C ILE A 49 -25.80 -20.84 -13.08
N PHE A 50 -25.59 -20.53 -11.81
CA PHE A 50 -26.37 -21.09 -10.70
C PHE A 50 -27.86 -20.75 -10.82
N LEU A 51 -28.21 -19.47 -11.05
CA LEU A 51 -29.60 -19.06 -11.23
C LEU A 51 -30.26 -19.70 -12.46
N LEU A 52 -29.52 -19.81 -13.56
CA LEU A 52 -30.00 -20.52 -14.75
C LEU A 52 -30.24 -22.01 -14.49
N ALA A 53 -29.38 -22.65 -13.70
CA ALA A 53 -29.54 -24.04 -13.31
C ALA A 53 -30.80 -24.26 -12.46
N LEU A 54 -31.12 -23.33 -11.55
CA LEU A 54 -32.37 -23.37 -10.74
C LEU A 54 -33.64 -23.26 -11.59
N ARG A 55 -33.60 -22.45 -12.66
CA ARG A 55 -34.74 -22.23 -13.56
C ARG A 55 -34.96 -23.32 -14.60
N ARG A 56 -34.00 -24.26 -14.70
CA ARG A 56 -33.95 -25.21 -15.78
C ARG A 56 -34.91 -26.39 -15.55
N ASN A 57 -35.83 -26.61 -16.50
CA ASN A 57 -36.62 -27.83 -16.55
C ASN A 57 -35.76 -29.06 -16.83
N ARG A 58 -36.07 -30.17 -16.17
CA ARG A 58 -35.34 -31.46 -16.21
C ARG A 58 -35.26 -32.06 -17.61
N GLY A 59 -34.32 -31.77 -18.44
CA GLY A 59 -34.22 -32.39 -19.78
C GLY A 59 -32.98 -32.02 -20.59
N ARG A 60 -32.27 -31.01 -20.22
CA ARG A 60 -31.07 -30.57 -20.97
C ARG A 60 -29.80 -31.06 -20.28
N THR A 61 -29.08 -31.98 -20.88
CA THR A 61 -27.77 -32.46 -20.38
C THR A 61 -26.70 -31.41 -20.63
N VAL A 62 -25.91 -31.09 -19.60
CA VAL A 62 -24.69 -30.27 -19.73
C VAL A 62 -23.56 -31.24 -20.01
N SER A 63 -22.70 -30.92 -20.98
CA SER A 63 -21.48 -31.67 -21.19
C SER A 63 -20.62 -31.64 -19.94
N LEU A 64 -20.46 -32.78 -19.28
CA LEU A 64 -19.64 -32.90 -18.07
C LEU A 64 -18.19 -32.48 -18.33
N ARG A 65 -17.68 -32.76 -19.56
CA ARG A 65 -16.32 -32.33 -19.96
C ARG A 65 -16.22 -30.81 -20.03
N LEU A 66 -17.20 -30.10 -20.61
CA LEU A 66 -17.17 -28.65 -20.69
C LEU A 66 -17.26 -28.04 -19.31
N PHE A 67 -18.06 -28.59 -18.42
CA PHE A 67 -18.19 -28.10 -17.05
C PHE A 67 -16.90 -28.31 -16.23
N ILE A 68 -16.33 -29.51 -16.25
CA ILE A 68 -15.11 -29.83 -15.47
C ILE A 68 -13.88 -29.20 -16.09
N ILE A 69 -13.64 -29.42 -17.38
CA ILE A 69 -12.42 -28.93 -18.03
C ILE A 69 -12.51 -27.42 -18.31
N GLY A 70 -13.61 -26.97 -18.91
CA GLY A 70 -13.77 -25.55 -19.25
C GLY A 70 -13.93 -24.66 -18.02
N GLY A 71 -14.90 -24.98 -17.16
CA GLY A 71 -15.22 -24.18 -15.98
C GLY A 71 -14.30 -24.44 -14.78
N GLY A 72 -13.90 -25.69 -14.54
CA GLY A 72 -13.13 -26.08 -13.37
C GLY A 72 -11.60 -26.03 -13.57
N LEU A 73 -11.09 -26.12 -14.79
CA LEU A 73 -9.65 -26.11 -15.05
C LEU A 73 -9.23 -24.90 -15.90
N VAL A 74 -9.77 -24.76 -17.11
CA VAL A 74 -9.29 -23.75 -18.06
C VAL A 74 -9.60 -22.34 -17.59
N PHE A 75 -10.83 -22.08 -17.16
CA PHE A 75 -11.23 -20.75 -16.68
C PHE A 75 -10.40 -20.25 -15.49
N PRO A 76 -10.25 -21.00 -14.37
CA PRO A 76 -9.40 -20.56 -13.27
C PRO A 76 -7.94 -20.41 -13.65
N LEU A 77 -7.40 -21.35 -14.47
CA LEU A 77 -6.00 -21.30 -14.89
C LEU A 77 -5.69 -20.03 -15.70
N VAL A 78 -6.53 -19.68 -16.66
CA VAL A 78 -6.36 -18.45 -17.47
C VAL A 78 -6.44 -17.22 -16.59
N LEU A 79 -7.43 -17.14 -15.71
CA LEU A 79 -7.66 -15.99 -14.83
C LEU A 79 -6.51 -15.80 -13.85
N LEU A 80 -6.05 -16.88 -13.20
CA LEU A 80 -4.94 -16.83 -12.25
C LEU A 80 -3.60 -16.54 -12.95
N SER A 81 -3.37 -17.12 -14.14
CA SER A 81 -2.16 -16.82 -14.92
C SER A 81 -2.09 -15.35 -15.29
N PHE A 82 -3.20 -14.78 -15.75
CA PHE A 82 -3.29 -13.33 -16.03
C PHE A 82 -3.01 -12.49 -14.78
N ALA A 83 -3.68 -12.80 -13.67
CA ALA A 83 -3.50 -12.07 -12.41
C ALA A 83 -2.05 -12.16 -11.89
N THR A 84 -1.43 -13.34 -12.01
CA THR A 84 -0.04 -13.56 -11.58
C THR A 84 0.95 -12.79 -12.44
N VAL A 85 0.86 -12.90 -13.77
CA VAL A 85 1.76 -12.19 -14.69
C VAL A 85 1.64 -10.68 -14.51
N TYR A 86 0.40 -10.18 -14.43
CA TYR A 86 0.16 -8.76 -14.22
C TYR A 86 0.69 -8.29 -12.86
N GLY A 87 0.46 -9.07 -11.79
CA GLY A 87 0.95 -8.78 -10.44
C GLY A 87 2.48 -8.74 -10.36
N VAL A 88 3.17 -9.66 -11.05
CA VAL A 88 4.65 -9.66 -11.11
C VAL A 88 5.18 -8.41 -11.82
N VAL A 89 4.61 -8.08 -12.99
CA VAL A 89 5.02 -6.88 -13.76
C VAL A 89 4.79 -5.60 -12.95
N LEU A 90 3.67 -5.51 -12.23
CA LEU A 90 3.36 -4.34 -11.40
C LEU A 90 4.20 -4.31 -10.13
N GLY A 91 4.54 -5.46 -9.57
CA GLY A 91 5.37 -5.61 -8.38
C GLY A 91 6.76 -4.96 -8.53
N GLU A 92 7.35 -5.02 -9.73
CA GLU A 92 8.61 -4.30 -10.01
C GLU A 92 8.46 -2.78 -9.85
N ARG A 93 7.31 -2.22 -10.22
CA ARG A 93 7.01 -0.79 -10.04
C ARG A 93 6.76 -0.42 -8.59
N ILE A 94 6.06 -1.29 -7.85
CA ILE A 94 5.74 -1.07 -6.43
C ILE A 94 7.01 -1.08 -5.59
N THR A 95 7.93 -2.00 -5.86
CA THR A 95 9.20 -2.13 -5.11
C THR A 95 10.23 -1.07 -5.49
N GLY A 96 10.09 -0.44 -6.67
CA GLY A 96 11.04 0.56 -7.15
C GLY A 96 12.48 0.05 -7.23
N ALA A 97 12.67 -1.25 -7.54
CA ALA A 97 13.98 -1.91 -7.45
C ALA A 97 15.08 -1.24 -8.28
N ARG A 98 14.69 -0.50 -9.33
CA ARG A 98 15.60 0.22 -10.23
C ARG A 98 15.65 1.72 -10.00
N GLU A 99 14.87 2.26 -9.05
CA GLU A 99 14.85 3.69 -8.78
C GLU A 99 16.04 4.11 -7.91
N VAL A 100 16.68 5.21 -8.31
CA VAL A 100 17.73 5.86 -7.53
C VAL A 100 17.05 6.89 -6.63
N PRO A 101 17.08 6.74 -5.31
CA PRO A 101 16.46 7.69 -4.39
C PRO A 101 17.25 8.99 -4.34
N ALA A 102 16.55 10.12 -4.27
CA ALA A 102 17.16 11.43 -4.06
C ALA A 102 17.67 11.61 -2.63
N LEU A 103 17.06 10.89 -1.67
CA LEU A 103 17.36 10.97 -0.23
C LEU A 103 17.23 9.59 0.40
N THR A 104 18.03 9.35 1.43
CA THR A 104 17.90 8.17 2.30
C THR A 104 17.67 8.62 3.74
N VAL A 105 16.66 8.04 4.39
CA VAL A 105 16.30 8.29 5.79
C VAL A 105 16.31 6.97 6.55
N ALA A 106 16.95 6.93 7.71
CA ALA A 106 16.84 5.81 8.64
C ALA A 106 15.55 5.97 9.48
N ALA A 107 14.73 4.92 9.51
CA ALA A 107 13.55 4.80 10.36
C ALA A 107 13.77 3.70 11.39
N THR A 108 13.94 4.08 12.64
CA THR A 108 14.17 3.15 13.76
C THR A 108 12.90 3.08 14.60
N ALA A 109 12.35 1.87 14.70
CA ALA A 109 11.21 1.58 15.57
C ALA A 109 11.67 1.16 16.96
N GLN A 110 10.95 1.63 17.97
CA GLN A 110 11.08 1.21 19.36
C GLN A 110 9.71 1.38 20.03
N GLN A 111 9.34 0.55 20.96
CA GLN A 111 8.07 0.60 21.70
C GLN A 111 7.88 1.94 22.43
N TRP A 112 7.00 2.82 22.05
CA TRP A 112 6.05 2.79 20.91
C TRP A 112 6.17 4.09 20.14
N ARG A 113 7.32 4.31 19.52
CA ARG A 113 7.66 5.52 18.75
C ARG A 113 8.51 5.18 17.54
N TRP A 114 8.54 6.09 16.59
CA TRP A 114 9.45 6.08 15.46
C TRP A 114 10.51 7.16 15.62
N GLN A 115 11.76 6.87 15.27
CA GLN A 115 12.81 7.86 15.11
C GLN A 115 13.24 7.89 13.65
N PHE A 116 13.19 9.08 13.05
CA PHE A 116 13.59 9.34 11.67
C PHE A 116 14.86 10.14 11.65
N THR A 117 15.94 9.56 11.10
CA THR A 117 17.26 10.18 11.05
C THR A 117 17.66 10.37 9.59
N ARG A 118 17.99 11.59 9.22
CA ARG A 118 18.54 11.94 7.90
C ARG A 118 19.85 12.68 8.03
N GLN A 119 20.72 12.52 7.03
CA GLN A 119 21.93 13.30 6.90
C GLN A 119 21.61 14.64 6.21
N THR A 120 22.18 15.71 6.72
CA THR A 120 22.12 17.04 6.11
C THR A 120 23.55 17.58 5.95
N PRO A 121 23.78 18.64 5.17
CA PRO A 121 25.10 19.28 5.09
C PRO A 121 25.66 19.76 6.43
N ARG A 122 24.79 19.93 7.43
CA ARG A 122 25.16 20.39 8.79
C ARG A 122 25.31 19.27 9.81
N GLY A 123 25.12 18.03 9.40
CA GLY A 123 25.16 16.85 10.26
C GLY A 123 23.88 16.04 10.27
N SER A 124 23.76 15.11 11.19
CA SER A 124 22.59 14.24 11.33
C SER A 124 21.46 14.93 12.07
N VAL A 125 20.25 14.88 11.51
CA VAL A 125 19.02 15.38 12.15
C VAL A 125 18.10 14.21 12.44
N THR A 126 17.66 14.09 13.70
CA THR A 126 16.70 13.05 14.13
C THR A 126 15.41 13.71 14.63
N ARG A 127 14.28 13.19 14.18
CA ARG A 127 12.95 13.61 14.67
C ARG A 127 12.14 12.40 15.13
N ALA A 128 11.41 12.58 16.22
CA ALA A 128 10.49 11.55 16.72
C ALA A 128 9.13 11.74 16.04
N ASP A 129 8.58 10.64 15.50
CA ASP A 129 7.24 10.52 14.95
C ASP A 129 6.90 11.50 13.81
N ILE A 130 7.92 12.18 13.26
CA ILE A 130 7.79 13.07 12.11
C ILE A 130 8.88 12.73 11.09
N LEU A 131 8.45 12.37 9.89
CA LEU A 131 9.32 12.09 8.74
C LEU A 131 9.18 13.23 7.72
N ASP A 132 10.24 14.02 7.55
CA ASP A 132 10.29 15.07 6.54
C ASP A 132 10.86 14.52 5.23
N ILE A 133 10.15 14.76 4.11
CA ILE A 133 10.59 14.39 2.76
C ILE A 133 10.34 15.53 1.77
N PRO A 134 11.10 15.63 0.67
CA PRO A 134 10.76 16.52 -0.44
C PRO A 134 9.60 15.93 -1.25
N ALA A 135 8.60 16.73 -1.59
CA ALA A 135 7.54 16.33 -2.51
C ALA A 135 8.07 16.13 -3.93
N GLY A 136 7.47 15.22 -4.67
CA GLY A 136 7.82 14.89 -6.05
C GLY A 136 9.11 14.06 -6.20
N GLN A 137 9.83 13.75 -5.12
CA GLN A 137 11.08 13.00 -5.17
C GLN A 137 10.96 11.65 -4.45
N THR A 138 11.64 10.63 -5.00
CA THR A 138 11.68 9.29 -4.38
C THR A 138 12.68 9.29 -3.23
N VAL A 139 12.23 8.82 -2.06
CA VAL A 139 13.01 8.72 -0.82
C VAL A 139 13.11 7.26 -0.41
N ALA A 140 14.34 6.81 -0.10
CA ALA A 140 14.57 5.50 0.49
C ALA A 140 14.44 5.58 2.01
N ILE A 141 13.58 4.75 2.58
CA ILE A 141 13.47 4.58 4.03
C ILE A 141 14.15 3.26 4.40
N MET A 142 15.19 3.35 5.22
CA MET A 142 15.90 2.21 5.78
C MET A 142 15.29 1.90 7.14
N VAL A 143 14.52 0.82 7.20
CA VAL A 143 13.63 0.49 8.31
C VAL A 143 14.25 -0.61 9.17
N ALA A 144 14.41 -0.35 10.46
CA ALA A 144 14.95 -1.28 11.45
C ALA A 144 14.22 -1.15 12.79
N SER A 145 14.38 -2.12 13.67
CA SER A 145 13.87 -2.11 15.04
C SER A 145 14.98 -2.36 16.05
N THR A 146 14.83 -1.78 17.24
CA THR A 146 15.75 -2.00 18.38
C THR A 146 15.22 -2.97 19.42
N ASP A 147 13.95 -3.40 19.33
CA ASP A 147 13.31 -4.26 20.32
C ASP A 147 12.50 -5.41 19.72
N VAL A 148 11.25 -5.19 19.33
CA VAL A 148 10.36 -6.19 18.74
C VAL A 148 10.10 -5.89 17.24
N ILE A 149 9.37 -6.76 16.56
CA ILE A 149 8.96 -6.48 15.18
C ILE A 149 7.89 -5.39 15.20
N HIS A 150 8.07 -4.39 14.34
CA HIS A 150 7.10 -3.36 13.97
C HIS A 150 6.92 -3.37 12.45
N SER A 151 6.05 -2.55 11.90
CA SER A 151 5.96 -2.38 10.45
C SER A 151 5.70 -0.93 10.09
N PHE A 152 6.55 -0.38 9.23
CA PHE A 152 6.41 0.96 8.69
C PHE A 152 5.37 0.96 7.57
N TRP A 153 4.33 1.76 7.69
CA TRP A 153 3.32 1.88 6.65
C TRP A 153 2.75 3.29 6.55
N VAL A 154 2.79 3.84 5.33
CA VAL A 154 2.13 5.08 4.95
C VAL A 154 1.15 4.75 3.82
N PRO A 155 -0.11 4.41 4.13
CA PRO A 155 -1.08 3.81 3.19
C PRO A 155 -1.28 4.60 1.90
N ARG A 156 -1.22 5.92 1.97
CA ARG A 156 -1.38 6.80 0.81
C ARG A 156 -0.15 6.91 -0.08
N LEU A 157 1.04 6.49 0.38
CA LEU A 157 2.29 6.65 -0.37
C LEU A 157 2.86 5.33 -0.88
N ALA A 158 2.78 4.26 -0.09
CA ALA A 158 3.36 2.97 -0.44
C ALA A 158 2.71 1.80 0.34
N GLY A 159 3.15 0.57 0.04
CA GLY A 159 2.90 -0.61 0.87
C GLY A 159 3.60 -0.53 2.23
N LYS A 160 3.53 -1.61 3.01
CA LYS A 160 4.24 -1.73 4.29
C LYS A 160 5.54 -2.51 4.16
N VAL A 161 6.46 -2.25 5.09
CA VAL A 161 7.69 -3.04 5.28
C VAL A 161 7.96 -3.24 6.77
N ASP A 162 8.37 -4.45 7.14
CA ASP A 162 8.59 -4.79 8.53
C ASP A 162 9.93 -4.23 9.04
N ALA A 163 9.91 -3.69 10.26
CA ALA A 163 11.06 -3.30 11.04
C ALA A 163 11.44 -4.47 11.95
N ILE A 164 12.50 -5.20 11.59
CA ILE A 164 12.89 -6.45 12.25
C ILE A 164 14.17 -6.21 13.02
N PRO A 165 14.28 -6.62 14.31
CA PRO A 165 15.52 -6.54 15.07
C PRO A 165 16.67 -7.27 14.37
N GLY A 166 17.80 -6.58 14.22
CA GLY A 166 19.01 -7.14 13.57
C GLY A 166 18.98 -7.15 12.04
N LEU A 167 17.89 -6.68 11.40
CA LEU A 167 17.76 -6.57 9.95
C LEU A 167 17.36 -5.15 9.55
N THR A 168 17.95 -4.63 8.49
CA THR A 168 17.54 -3.36 7.89
C THR A 168 16.84 -3.63 6.56
N ASN A 169 15.56 -3.35 6.51
CA ASN A 169 14.75 -3.41 5.31
C ASN A 169 14.71 -2.05 4.60
N ARG A 170 14.44 -2.06 3.30
CA ARG A 170 14.34 -0.84 2.49
C ARG A 170 12.96 -0.75 1.85
N ILE A 171 12.36 0.43 1.92
CA ILE A 171 11.17 0.78 1.14
C ILE A 171 11.38 2.13 0.45
N LEU A 172 10.82 2.31 -0.73
CA LEU A 172 10.76 3.59 -1.41
C LEU A 172 9.39 4.21 -1.22
N ILE A 173 9.38 5.50 -0.89
CA ILE A 173 8.16 6.30 -0.83
C ILE A 173 8.33 7.56 -1.67
N ARG A 174 7.23 8.05 -2.23
CA ARG A 174 7.16 9.37 -2.87
C ARG A 174 5.78 9.97 -2.60
N ALA A 175 5.74 11.21 -2.18
CA ALA A 175 4.54 12.02 -2.16
C ALA A 175 4.54 12.93 -3.40
N ASP A 176 3.53 12.80 -4.27
CA ASP A 176 3.47 13.59 -5.50
C ASP A 176 3.11 15.05 -5.24
N VAL A 177 2.44 15.33 -4.12
CA VAL A 177 1.99 16.67 -3.72
C VAL A 177 2.49 17.00 -2.32
N PRO A 178 2.91 18.24 -2.04
CA PRO A 178 3.20 18.70 -0.67
C PRO A 178 2.00 18.49 0.25
N GLY A 179 2.27 18.12 1.52
CA GLY A 179 1.20 17.88 2.47
C GLY A 179 1.60 16.99 3.64
N ARG A 180 0.62 16.63 4.45
CA ARG A 180 0.78 15.75 5.63
C ARG A 180 0.08 14.41 5.40
N TYR A 181 0.84 13.33 5.51
CA TYR A 181 0.36 11.97 5.29
C TYR A 181 0.49 11.18 6.59
N GLY A 182 -0.53 10.42 6.95
CA GLY A 182 -0.50 9.57 8.12
C GLY A 182 0.32 8.31 7.89
N GLY A 183 1.14 7.96 8.88
CA GLY A 183 1.82 6.69 8.97
C GLY A 183 1.45 5.97 10.27
N VAL A 184 1.50 4.65 10.25
CA VAL A 184 1.15 3.79 11.39
C VAL A 184 2.13 2.62 11.49
N CYS A 185 2.27 2.09 12.70
CA CYS A 185 2.82 0.75 12.89
C CYS A 185 1.77 -0.28 12.43
N ALA A 186 2.12 -1.11 11.47
CA ALA A 186 1.21 -2.10 10.86
C ALA A 186 1.55 -3.55 11.24
N GLU A 187 2.27 -3.76 12.37
CA GLU A 187 2.53 -5.07 12.97
C GLU A 187 2.38 -4.98 14.49
N PHE A 188 1.68 -5.95 15.08
CA PHE A 188 1.40 -5.93 16.53
C PHE A 188 2.69 -5.97 17.33
N CYS A 189 2.96 -4.90 18.08
CA CYS A 189 4.20 -4.69 18.83
C CYS A 189 4.00 -4.50 20.34
N GLY A 190 2.82 -4.83 20.88
CA GLY A 190 2.52 -4.74 22.29
C GLY A 190 1.37 -3.79 22.62
N THR A 191 1.20 -3.43 23.88
CA THR A 191 0.02 -2.69 24.40
C THR A 191 -0.13 -1.28 23.83
N GLY A 192 0.96 -0.63 23.45
CA GLY A 192 0.95 0.70 22.82
C GLY A 192 0.84 0.71 21.28
N HIS A 193 0.66 -0.47 20.65
CA HIS A 193 0.60 -0.62 19.20
C HIS A 193 -0.38 0.33 18.50
N THR A 194 -1.59 0.48 19.05
CA THR A 194 -2.65 1.33 18.46
C THR A 194 -2.36 2.82 18.50
N GLY A 195 -1.41 3.26 19.32
CA GLY A 195 -0.96 4.66 19.45
C GLY A 195 0.41 4.92 18.79
N MET A 196 1.00 3.94 18.11
CA MET A 196 2.31 4.08 17.47
C MET A 196 2.17 4.66 16.05
N ASP A 197 1.69 5.88 15.99
CA ASP A 197 1.46 6.65 14.77
C ASP A 197 2.66 7.56 14.47
N PHE A 198 2.79 7.98 13.21
CA PHE A 198 3.71 9.02 12.80
C PHE A 198 3.13 9.86 11.66
N THR A 199 3.77 10.97 11.34
CA THR A 199 3.35 11.84 10.24
C THR A 199 4.50 12.00 9.25
N VAL A 200 4.23 11.78 7.97
CA VAL A 200 5.11 12.20 6.89
C VAL A 200 4.71 13.61 6.47
N VAL A 201 5.67 14.53 6.48
CA VAL A 201 5.52 15.89 5.98
C VAL A 201 6.28 16.00 4.67
N ALA A 202 5.55 16.08 3.58
CA ALA A 202 6.11 16.31 2.25
C ALA A 202 6.17 17.83 2.00
N HIS A 203 7.38 18.34 1.88
CA HIS A 203 7.66 19.76 1.70
C HIS A 203 7.76 20.10 0.21
N ASP A 204 7.29 21.27 -0.19
CA ASP A 204 7.62 21.85 -1.49
C ASP A 204 9.13 22.18 -1.58
N ALA A 205 9.59 22.61 -2.75
CA ALA A 205 11.01 22.84 -2.98
C ALA A 205 11.59 23.98 -2.15
N GLU A 206 10.80 25.02 -1.84
CA GLU A 206 11.24 26.17 -1.05
C GLU A 206 11.35 25.79 0.43
N ALA A 207 10.32 25.18 1.01
CA ALA A 207 10.31 24.70 2.38
C ALA A 207 11.37 23.62 2.62
N TRP A 208 11.59 22.74 1.64
CA TRP A 208 12.66 21.75 1.72
C TRP A 208 14.04 22.39 1.76
N ALA A 209 14.31 23.36 0.86
CA ALA A 209 15.59 24.07 0.84
C ALA A 209 15.84 24.84 2.16
N ALA A 210 14.79 25.43 2.75
CA ALA A 210 14.88 26.08 4.06
C ALA A 210 15.26 25.09 5.17
N LEU A 211 14.64 23.87 5.17
CA LEU A 211 14.99 22.80 6.12
C LEU A 211 16.46 22.33 5.99
N GLU A 212 16.96 22.20 4.76
CA GLU A 212 18.35 21.82 4.50
C GLU A 212 19.35 22.89 4.99
N THR A 213 18.97 24.17 4.91
CA THR A 213 19.80 25.28 5.36
C THR A 213 19.62 25.63 6.85
N GLY A 214 18.76 24.87 7.58
CA GLY A 214 18.53 25.03 9.03
C GLY A 214 17.51 26.09 9.40
N GLY A 215 16.70 26.53 8.45
CA GLY A 215 15.45 27.25 8.73
C GLY A 215 14.45 26.34 9.45
N GLN A 216 13.66 26.89 10.35
CA GLN A 216 12.45 26.21 10.81
C GLN A 216 11.38 26.37 9.74
N PRO A 217 10.60 25.29 9.43
CA PRO A 217 9.46 25.40 8.53
C PRO A 217 8.34 26.21 9.12
#